data_dcda7147041d42d9d7a1fbcd1e0d21d4
#
_entry.id   dcda7147041d42d9d7a1fbcd1e0d21d4
#
_cell.length_a   1.000
_cell.length_b   1.000
_cell.length_c   1.000
_cell.angle_alpha   90.00
_cell.angle_beta   90.00
_cell.angle_gamma   90.00
#
_symmetry.space_group_name_H-M   'P 1'
#
loop_
_entity.id
_entity.type
_entity.pdbx_description
1 polymer ?
#
loop_
_entity_poly.entity_id
_entity_poly.type
_entity_poly.pdbx_seq_one_letter_code
_entity_poly.pdbx_strand_id
1 'polypeptide(L)'
;MINQTNIQWINKLKEIINKGQVSNPRGLRIKELINSSICIDMNYPIITIPERKIGYKFMLREAWWIMDGRNSVDTITDYSKAISSFSNDGFHFDGAYGPRVIDQIRYIVDSLAEDINTRQAVLTIWRANPRVSKDIPCTVSIQWLIRDGYIHCIDNMRSSDIWLGVPYDVFNFTMLTGYILLLLKERGVKGFKLGNLYLNAGSQHLYEDNWQKAEQLLENYTEWNKINKFEPYKFISPLELKNYLKDLSEIDFKNLDLTNIDKYETNIGRDILFGAQYLK
;
A
#
# COMPACT_ATOMS: atom_id res chain seq x y z
N MET A 1 21.49 0.67 6.85
CA MET A 1 21.05 1.19 5.52
C MET A 1 19.88 2.09 5.79
N ILE A 2 19.88 3.32 5.30
CA ILE A 2 18.79 4.29 5.55
C ILE A 2 17.56 3.83 4.77
N ASN A 3 16.40 3.79 5.41
CA ASN A 3 15.13 3.47 4.74
C ASN A 3 14.69 4.64 3.85
N GLN A 4 14.85 4.48 2.54
CA GLN A 4 14.49 5.52 1.57
C GLN A 4 12.99 5.85 1.60
N THR A 5 12.14 4.88 1.92
CA THR A 5 10.69 5.07 2.07
C THR A 5 10.37 6.03 3.22
N ASN A 6 11.06 5.90 4.36
CA ASN A 6 10.92 6.86 5.47
C ASN A 6 11.30 8.27 5.04
N ILE A 7 12.44 8.42 4.33
CA ILE A 7 12.91 9.73 3.86
C ILE A 7 11.88 10.38 2.93
N GLN A 8 11.38 9.64 1.95
CA GLN A 8 10.41 10.17 0.99
C GLN A 8 9.09 10.57 1.67
N TRP A 9 8.60 9.74 2.60
CA TRP A 9 7.39 10.03 3.36
C TRP A 9 7.56 11.27 4.26
N ILE A 10 8.67 11.35 5.02
CA ILE A 10 8.99 12.50 5.89
C ILE A 10 9.13 13.78 5.08
N ASN A 11 9.83 13.73 3.94
CA ASN A 11 10.01 14.91 3.10
C ASN A 11 8.67 15.42 2.55
N LYS A 12 7.79 14.50 2.12
CA LYS A 12 6.46 14.87 1.63
C LYS A 12 5.58 15.42 2.76
N LEU A 13 5.63 14.82 3.95
CA LEU A 13 4.91 15.32 5.13
C LEU A 13 5.36 16.75 5.49
N LYS A 14 6.67 17.01 5.53
CA LYS A 14 7.24 18.35 5.73
C LYS A 14 6.77 19.33 4.66
N GLU A 15 6.76 18.90 3.41
CA GLU A 15 6.32 19.75 2.30
C GLU A 15 4.86 20.16 2.44
N ILE A 16 3.96 19.24 2.79
CA ILE A 16 2.53 19.52 2.99
C ILE A 16 2.34 20.48 4.18
N ILE A 17 3.03 20.24 5.31
CA ILE A 17 2.90 21.11 6.50
C ILE A 17 3.34 22.53 6.19
N ASN A 18 4.46 22.70 5.47
CA ASN A 18 5.09 24.01 5.26
C ASN A 18 4.52 24.77 4.07
N LYS A 19 4.07 24.07 3.01
CA LYS A 19 3.68 24.67 1.73
C LYS A 19 2.24 24.37 1.32
N GLY A 20 1.58 23.43 2.01
CA GLY A 20 0.21 23.01 1.68
C GLY A 20 -0.79 24.14 1.82
N GLN A 21 -1.64 24.29 0.82
CA GLN A 21 -2.76 25.22 0.85
C GLN A 21 -3.89 24.65 1.72
N VAL A 22 -4.53 25.50 2.50
CA VAL A 22 -5.68 25.10 3.32
C VAL A 22 -6.93 25.05 2.45
N SER A 23 -7.62 23.91 2.48
CA SER A 23 -8.93 23.73 1.87
C SER A 23 -9.87 22.95 2.79
N ASN A 24 -11.17 22.86 2.42
CA ASN A 24 -12.18 22.29 3.31
C ASN A 24 -13.15 21.36 2.55
N PRO A 25 -12.65 20.29 1.88
CA PRO A 25 -13.51 19.38 1.13
C PRO A 25 -14.48 18.66 2.09
N ARG A 26 -15.76 18.68 1.77
CA ARG A 26 -16.85 18.03 2.55
C ARG A 26 -16.88 18.47 4.03
N GLY A 27 -16.43 19.69 4.35
CA GLY A 27 -16.36 20.19 5.72
C GLY A 27 -15.16 19.71 6.54
N LEU A 28 -14.25 18.94 5.94
CA LEU A 28 -13.04 18.43 6.59
C LEU A 28 -11.84 19.30 6.19
N ARG A 29 -11.27 20.01 7.14
CA ARG A 29 -10.14 20.89 6.89
C ARG A 29 -8.86 20.14 6.64
N ILE A 30 -8.15 20.50 5.58
CA ILE A 30 -6.89 19.88 5.17
C ILE A 30 -5.84 20.93 4.80
N LYS A 31 -4.56 20.52 4.82
CA LYS A 31 -3.47 21.13 4.04
C LYS A 31 -3.20 20.25 2.85
N GLU A 32 -3.11 20.78 1.63
CA GLU A 32 -2.89 19.99 0.41
C GLU A 32 -1.89 20.61 -0.56
N LEU A 33 -1.23 19.72 -1.31
CA LEU A 33 -0.45 20.06 -2.49
C LEU A 33 -1.20 19.54 -3.72
N ILE A 34 -1.40 20.41 -4.70
CA ILE A 34 -2.02 20.03 -5.98
C ILE A 34 -0.97 19.41 -6.88
N ASN A 35 -1.31 18.30 -7.53
CA ASN A 35 -0.46 17.58 -8.48
C ASN A 35 0.91 17.22 -7.88
N SER A 36 0.89 16.38 -6.86
CA SER A 36 2.06 15.95 -6.11
C SER A 36 2.44 14.50 -6.43
N SER A 37 3.72 14.19 -6.39
CA SER A 37 4.24 12.83 -6.61
C SER A 37 5.21 12.42 -5.50
N ILE A 38 5.19 11.12 -5.16
CA ILE A 38 6.14 10.48 -4.27
C ILE A 38 6.74 9.29 -5.02
N CYS A 39 8.08 9.15 -4.99
CA CYS A 39 8.78 8.02 -5.59
C CYS A 39 9.36 7.13 -4.48
N ILE A 40 8.97 5.87 -4.45
CA ILE A 40 9.32 4.88 -3.42
C ILE A 40 10.07 3.71 -4.05
N ASP A 41 11.16 3.28 -3.42
CA ASP A 41 11.81 2.00 -3.76
C ASP A 41 10.98 0.83 -3.22
N MET A 42 10.36 0.07 -4.12
CA MET A 42 9.52 -1.08 -3.77
C MET A 42 10.28 -2.22 -3.09
N ASN A 43 11.61 -2.18 -3.04
CA ASN A 43 12.37 -3.15 -2.26
C ASN A 43 12.20 -2.95 -0.73
N TYR A 44 11.76 -1.77 -0.29
CA TYR A 44 11.60 -1.42 1.12
C TYR A 44 10.23 -0.76 1.37
N PRO A 45 9.12 -1.52 1.28
CA PRO A 45 7.76 -0.97 1.20
C PRO A 45 7.14 -0.60 2.55
N ILE A 46 7.92 -0.53 3.63
CA ILE A 46 7.39 -0.33 4.98
C ILE A 46 7.96 0.97 5.57
N ILE A 47 7.07 1.83 6.05
CA ILE A 47 7.45 2.96 6.89
C ILE A 47 7.74 2.42 8.30
N THR A 48 8.98 2.65 8.76
CA THR A 48 9.51 2.09 10.00
C THR A 48 9.73 3.17 11.07
N ILE A 49 8.78 4.08 11.17
CA ILE A 49 8.75 5.18 12.15
C ILE A 49 7.70 4.86 13.21
N PRO A 50 8.09 4.43 14.42
CA PRO A 50 7.16 3.98 15.47
C PRO A 50 6.12 5.03 15.86
N GLU A 51 6.49 6.30 15.88
CA GLU A 51 5.63 7.42 16.27
C GLU A 51 4.43 7.58 15.33
N ARG A 52 4.53 7.05 14.09
CA ARG A 52 3.40 7.00 13.14
C ARG A 52 2.32 5.99 13.57
N LYS A 53 2.65 5.00 14.39
CA LYS A 53 1.74 3.96 14.89
C LYS A 53 0.97 3.26 13.77
N ILE A 54 1.70 2.63 12.86
CA ILE A 54 1.12 1.88 11.72
C ILE A 54 0.32 0.68 12.22
N GLY A 55 -0.90 0.52 11.71
CA GLY A 55 -1.72 -0.67 11.95
C GLY A 55 -1.25 -1.85 11.09
N TYR A 56 -0.15 -2.50 11.47
CA TYR A 56 0.47 -3.54 10.65
C TYR A 56 -0.45 -4.72 10.32
N LYS A 57 -1.32 -5.11 11.24
CA LYS A 57 -2.33 -6.14 10.95
C LYS A 57 -3.29 -5.73 9.86
N PHE A 58 -3.77 -4.49 9.93
CA PHE A 58 -4.63 -3.92 8.90
C PHE A 58 -3.90 -3.83 7.55
N MET A 59 -2.66 -3.32 7.54
CA MET A 59 -1.83 -3.21 6.34
C MET A 59 -1.67 -4.55 5.61
N LEU A 60 -1.36 -5.61 6.35
CA LEU A 60 -1.22 -6.96 5.81
C LEU A 60 -2.56 -7.50 5.27
N ARG A 61 -3.62 -7.31 6.06
CA ARG A 61 -4.95 -7.80 5.71
C ARG A 61 -5.51 -7.08 4.49
N GLU A 62 -5.30 -5.78 4.38
CA GLU A 62 -5.74 -4.98 3.24
C GLU A 62 -5.03 -5.41 1.96
N ALA A 63 -3.70 -5.62 1.99
CA ALA A 63 -2.97 -6.13 0.84
C ALA A 63 -3.47 -7.50 0.38
N TRP A 64 -3.68 -8.43 1.32
CA TRP A 64 -4.32 -9.71 1.02
C TRP A 64 -5.71 -9.53 0.44
N TRP A 65 -6.54 -8.69 1.05
CA TRP A 65 -7.93 -8.43 0.68
C TRP A 65 -8.06 -7.91 -0.76
N ILE A 66 -7.17 -7.01 -1.17
CA ILE A 66 -7.07 -6.52 -2.55
C ILE A 66 -6.71 -7.66 -3.51
N MET A 67 -5.65 -8.43 -3.22
CA MET A 67 -5.17 -9.50 -4.09
C MET A 67 -6.09 -10.73 -4.10
N ASP A 68 -6.95 -10.90 -3.09
CA ASP A 68 -7.95 -11.97 -3.03
C ASP A 68 -9.30 -11.57 -3.62
N GLY A 69 -9.40 -10.35 -4.19
CA GLY A 69 -10.60 -9.88 -4.89
C GLY A 69 -11.77 -9.54 -3.97
N ARG A 70 -11.52 -9.24 -2.70
CA ARG A 70 -12.57 -9.03 -1.71
C ARG A 70 -13.15 -7.61 -1.76
N ASN A 71 -14.40 -7.50 -1.33
CA ASN A 71 -15.10 -6.24 -1.08
C ASN A 71 -16.02 -6.30 0.15
N SER A 72 -16.03 -7.42 0.89
CA SER A 72 -16.93 -7.62 2.03
C SER A 72 -16.40 -6.93 3.29
N VAL A 73 -17.30 -6.35 4.07
CA VAL A 73 -17.01 -5.61 5.30
C VAL A 73 -16.48 -6.55 6.39
N ASP A 74 -17.07 -7.74 6.54
CA ASP A 74 -16.74 -8.72 7.58
C ASP A 74 -15.28 -9.22 7.53
N THR A 75 -14.69 -9.27 6.34
CA THR A 75 -13.34 -9.81 6.15
C THR A 75 -12.20 -8.85 6.51
N ILE A 76 -12.51 -7.57 6.78
CA ILE A 76 -11.50 -6.53 7.07
C ILE A 76 -11.81 -5.72 8.34
N THR A 77 -13.05 -5.68 8.80
CA THR A 77 -13.48 -4.83 9.93
C THR A 77 -12.81 -5.21 11.25
N ASP A 78 -12.49 -6.48 11.48
CA ASP A 78 -11.78 -6.93 12.67
C ASP A 78 -10.37 -6.31 12.78
N TYR A 79 -9.80 -5.87 11.67
CA TYR A 79 -8.48 -5.24 11.58
C TYR A 79 -8.54 -3.72 11.65
N SER A 80 -9.67 -3.13 11.28
CA SER A 80 -9.94 -1.68 11.36
C SER A 80 -11.44 -1.42 11.48
N LYS A 81 -11.93 -1.18 12.69
CA LYS A 81 -13.34 -0.88 12.91
C LYS A 81 -13.81 0.40 12.21
N ALA A 82 -12.92 1.38 12.06
CA ALA A 82 -13.25 2.66 11.44
C ALA A 82 -13.65 2.52 9.96
N ILE A 83 -13.12 1.52 9.24
CA ILE A 83 -13.38 1.34 7.80
C ILE A 83 -14.86 1.00 7.52
N SER A 84 -15.55 0.33 8.46
CA SER A 84 -16.96 -0.06 8.28
C SER A 84 -17.90 1.14 8.06
N SER A 85 -17.52 2.33 8.55
CA SER A 85 -18.29 3.56 8.36
C SER A 85 -18.42 4.01 6.90
N PHE A 86 -17.51 3.56 6.03
CA PHE A 86 -17.54 3.86 4.60
C PHE A 86 -18.51 2.98 3.82
N SER A 87 -18.93 1.83 4.34
CA SER A 87 -19.93 0.99 3.69
C SER A 87 -21.30 1.69 3.66
N ASN A 88 -22.02 1.58 2.53
CA ASN A 88 -23.38 2.09 2.39
C ASN A 88 -24.43 1.12 2.91
N ASP A 89 -24.20 -0.19 2.76
CA ASP A 89 -25.15 -1.27 3.09
C ASP A 89 -24.75 -2.08 4.34
N GLY A 90 -23.56 -1.83 4.88
CA GLY A 90 -22.98 -2.58 5.99
C GLY A 90 -22.36 -3.94 5.61
N PHE A 91 -22.44 -4.34 4.34
CA PHE A 91 -21.96 -5.63 3.85
C PHE A 91 -20.80 -5.52 2.86
N HIS A 92 -20.80 -4.49 2.01
CA HIS A 92 -19.83 -4.34 0.94
C HIS A 92 -19.27 -2.93 0.86
N PHE A 93 -18.07 -2.83 0.26
CA PHE A 93 -17.45 -1.56 -0.10
C PHE A 93 -17.57 -1.33 -1.61
N ASP A 94 -18.25 -0.24 -2.01
CA ASP A 94 -18.43 0.14 -3.41
C ASP A 94 -17.12 0.52 -4.09
N GLY A 95 -16.21 1.13 -3.33
CA GLY A 95 -14.89 1.59 -3.77
C GLY A 95 -13.79 0.52 -3.72
N ALA A 96 -14.10 -0.69 -3.22
CA ALA A 96 -13.11 -1.76 -3.04
C ALA A 96 -12.29 -2.03 -4.31
N TYR A 97 -10.97 -2.13 -4.14
CA TYR A 97 -10.04 -2.38 -5.25
C TYR A 97 -10.03 -3.85 -5.68
N GLY A 98 -10.24 -4.77 -4.74
CA GLY A 98 -10.11 -6.22 -4.95
C GLY A 98 -10.84 -6.75 -6.18
N PRO A 99 -12.16 -6.59 -6.32
CA PRO A 99 -12.89 -7.07 -7.49
C PRO A 99 -12.36 -6.47 -8.81
N ARG A 100 -12.00 -5.17 -8.80
CA ARG A 100 -11.48 -4.48 -9.99
C ARG A 100 -10.10 -4.98 -10.39
N VAL A 101 -9.27 -5.34 -9.40
CA VAL A 101 -7.95 -5.94 -9.64
C VAL A 101 -8.12 -7.33 -10.27
N ILE A 102 -8.94 -8.20 -9.69
CA ILE A 102 -9.11 -9.57 -10.17
C ILE A 102 -9.73 -9.61 -11.58
N ASP A 103 -10.67 -8.73 -11.87
CA ASP A 103 -11.29 -8.63 -13.20
C ASP A 103 -10.27 -8.28 -14.30
N GLN A 104 -9.20 -7.53 -13.97
CA GLN A 104 -8.26 -6.98 -14.95
C GLN A 104 -6.86 -7.60 -14.88
N ILE A 105 -6.50 -8.31 -13.80
CA ILE A 105 -5.13 -8.79 -13.54
C ILE A 105 -4.62 -9.69 -14.66
N ARG A 106 -5.51 -10.51 -15.24
CA ARG A 106 -5.14 -11.40 -16.34
C ARG A 106 -4.66 -10.59 -17.55
N TYR A 107 -5.39 -9.54 -17.92
CA TYR A 107 -5.01 -8.66 -19.03
C TYR A 107 -3.64 -8.00 -18.78
N ILE A 108 -3.38 -7.54 -17.55
CA ILE A 108 -2.10 -6.93 -17.16
C ILE A 108 -0.96 -7.91 -17.37
N VAL A 109 -1.11 -9.14 -16.84
CA VAL A 109 -0.09 -10.18 -16.92
C VAL A 109 0.13 -10.64 -18.36
N ASP A 110 -0.93 -10.86 -19.13
CA ASP A 110 -0.85 -11.27 -20.54
C ASP A 110 -0.16 -10.19 -21.39
N SER A 111 -0.52 -8.91 -21.21
CA SER A 111 0.09 -7.78 -21.92
C SER A 111 1.61 -7.66 -21.65
N LEU A 112 2.03 -7.83 -20.37
CA LEU A 112 3.45 -7.79 -19.99
C LEU A 112 4.21 -9.04 -20.45
N ALA A 113 3.55 -10.20 -20.52
CA ALA A 113 4.17 -11.43 -21.00
C ALA A 113 4.33 -11.44 -22.53
N GLU A 114 3.40 -10.86 -23.26
CA GLU A 114 3.43 -10.77 -24.72
C GLU A 114 4.47 -9.73 -25.20
N ASP A 115 4.51 -8.56 -24.54
CA ASP A 115 5.48 -7.52 -24.83
C ASP A 115 5.97 -6.87 -23.51
N ILE A 116 7.21 -7.19 -23.11
CA ILE A 116 7.83 -6.62 -21.90
C ILE A 116 7.99 -5.09 -21.96
N ASN A 117 7.98 -4.50 -23.16
CA ASN A 117 8.08 -3.05 -23.36
C ASN A 117 6.71 -2.38 -23.45
N THR A 118 5.63 -3.13 -23.33
CA THR A 118 4.27 -2.61 -23.41
C THR A 118 4.06 -1.37 -22.52
N ARG A 119 3.14 -0.50 -22.96
CA ARG A 119 2.60 0.61 -22.18
C ARG A 119 1.12 0.40 -21.85
N GLN A 120 0.57 -0.76 -22.21
CA GLN A 120 -0.86 -1.08 -22.12
C GLN A 120 -1.23 -1.82 -20.83
N ALA A 121 -0.26 -2.20 -19.98
CA ALA A 121 -0.52 -2.84 -18.70
C ALA A 121 -1.11 -1.83 -17.70
N VAL A 122 -2.33 -1.38 -17.96
CA VAL A 122 -3.08 -0.38 -17.20
C VAL A 122 -4.34 -1.01 -16.61
N LEU A 123 -4.49 -0.86 -15.31
CA LEU A 123 -5.65 -1.25 -14.52
C LEU A 123 -6.41 -0.01 -14.10
N THR A 124 -7.75 0.02 -14.20
CA THR A 124 -8.59 1.13 -13.76
C THR A 124 -9.37 0.75 -12.51
N ILE A 125 -9.22 1.58 -11.48
CA ILE A 125 -10.02 1.49 -10.24
C ILE A 125 -11.23 2.41 -10.32
N TRP A 126 -11.05 3.62 -10.86
CA TRP A 126 -12.14 4.56 -11.07
C TRP A 126 -13.11 4.06 -12.14
N ARG A 127 -14.41 4.27 -11.95
CA ARG A 127 -15.44 3.94 -12.94
C ARG A 127 -15.84 5.21 -13.70
N ALA A 128 -16.11 5.06 -15.01
CA ALA A 128 -16.60 6.17 -15.85
C ALA A 128 -17.87 6.81 -15.27
N ASN A 129 -18.74 5.99 -14.67
CA ASN A 129 -19.97 6.43 -14.01
C ASN A 129 -19.94 6.00 -12.53
N PRO A 130 -19.26 6.74 -11.65
CA PRO A 130 -19.22 6.41 -10.23
C PRO A 130 -20.60 6.57 -9.61
N ARG A 131 -21.00 5.62 -8.77
CA ARG A 131 -22.23 5.73 -7.99
C ARG A 131 -22.02 6.74 -6.86
N VAL A 132 -23.10 7.36 -6.41
CA VAL A 132 -23.10 8.11 -5.15
C VAL A 132 -22.86 7.11 -4.03
N SER A 133 -21.75 7.26 -3.33
CA SER A 133 -21.31 6.35 -2.27
C SER A 133 -20.48 7.10 -1.23
N LYS A 134 -20.46 6.60 0.00
CA LYS A 134 -19.51 7.04 1.02
C LYS A 134 -18.09 6.54 0.70
N ASP A 135 -18.00 5.43 0.00
CA ASP A 135 -16.77 4.75 -0.39
C ASP A 135 -16.45 5.01 -1.86
N ILE A 136 -15.76 6.10 -2.11
CA ILE A 136 -15.27 6.48 -3.43
C ILE A 136 -13.76 6.23 -3.51
N PRO A 137 -13.27 5.38 -4.41
CA PRO A 137 -11.85 5.03 -4.46
C PRO A 137 -10.97 6.26 -4.69
N CYS A 138 -9.80 6.26 -4.06
CA CYS A 138 -8.79 7.31 -4.23
C CYS A 138 -7.96 7.08 -5.49
N THR A 139 -7.59 5.85 -5.79
CA THR A 139 -6.87 5.47 -7.01
C THR A 139 -7.79 5.58 -8.24
N VAL A 140 -7.26 6.17 -9.30
CA VAL A 140 -7.92 6.26 -10.60
C VAL A 140 -7.45 5.12 -11.50
N SER A 141 -6.13 4.95 -11.64
CA SER A 141 -5.53 3.92 -12.47
C SER A 141 -4.16 3.52 -11.93
N ILE A 142 -3.78 2.27 -12.20
CA ILE A 142 -2.46 1.74 -11.90
C ILE A 142 -1.85 1.22 -13.20
N GLN A 143 -0.61 1.57 -13.49
CA GLN A 143 0.12 1.11 -14.67
C GLN A 143 1.42 0.43 -14.25
N TRP A 144 1.75 -0.67 -14.91
CA TRP A 144 3.04 -1.32 -14.77
C TRP A 144 3.88 -1.20 -16.03
N LEU A 145 5.15 -0.84 -15.83
CA LEU A 145 6.14 -0.76 -16.91
C LEU A 145 7.38 -1.56 -16.52
N ILE A 146 7.86 -2.40 -17.45
CA ILE A 146 9.15 -3.07 -17.28
C ILE A 146 10.19 -2.32 -18.11
N ARG A 147 11.22 -1.80 -17.43
CA ARG A 147 12.34 -1.09 -18.07
C ARG A 147 13.65 -1.47 -17.38
N ASP A 148 14.69 -1.68 -18.15
CA ASP A 148 16.05 -1.99 -17.67
C ASP A 148 16.11 -3.16 -16.65
N GLY A 149 15.24 -4.15 -16.83
CA GLY A 149 15.14 -5.30 -15.93
C GLY A 149 14.36 -5.06 -14.63
N TYR A 150 13.68 -3.90 -14.50
CA TYR A 150 12.86 -3.56 -13.33
C TYR A 150 11.40 -3.35 -13.73
N ILE A 151 10.50 -3.84 -12.88
CA ILE A 151 9.08 -3.50 -12.96
C ILE A 151 8.79 -2.28 -12.08
N HIS A 152 8.21 -1.25 -12.68
CA HIS A 152 7.77 -0.04 -12.01
C HIS A 152 6.25 -0.02 -11.92
N CYS A 153 5.73 0.55 -10.83
CA CYS A 153 4.30 0.76 -10.61
C CYS A 153 4.02 2.26 -10.60
N ILE A 154 3.05 2.72 -11.37
CA ILE A 154 2.60 4.11 -11.41
C ILE A 154 1.13 4.13 -10.99
N ASP A 155 0.87 4.64 -9.79
CA ASP A 155 -0.47 4.83 -9.26
C ASP A 155 -0.92 6.29 -9.42
N ASN A 156 -2.01 6.50 -10.11
CA ASN A 156 -2.62 7.82 -10.30
C ASN A 156 -3.86 7.92 -9.40
N MET A 157 -3.78 8.78 -8.41
CA MET A 157 -4.80 9.02 -7.40
C MET A 157 -5.47 10.38 -7.61
N ARG A 158 -6.81 10.47 -7.45
CA ARG A 158 -7.49 11.76 -7.37
C ARG A 158 -7.15 12.50 -6.06
N SER A 159 -6.87 11.74 -5.00
CA SER A 159 -6.70 12.22 -3.63
C SER A 159 -5.88 11.20 -2.86
N SER A 160 -4.89 11.65 -2.09
CA SER A 160 -4.04 10.78 -1.29
C SER A 160 -3.72 11.44 0.06
N ASP A 161 -4.07 10.77 1.15
CA ASP A 161 -3.75 11.22 2.50
C ASP A 161 -2.35 10.76 2.88
N ILE A 162 -1.45 11.69 3.15
CA ILE A 162 -0.06 11.40 3.50
C ILE A 162 0.07 10.62 4.82
N TRP A 163 -0.87 10.83 5.76
CA TRP A 163 -0.84 10.24 7.09
C TRP A 163 -1.62 8.92 7.14
N LEU A 164 -2.89 8.92 6.72
CA LEU A 164 -3.77 7.76 6.83
C LEU A 164 -3.66 6.78 5.65
N GLY A 165 -3.35 7.26 4.45
CA GLY A 165 -3.34 6.47 3.20
C GLY A 165 -1.96 5.99 2.79
N VAL A 166 -1.03 6.92 2.49
CA VAL A 166 0.28 6.61 1.89
C VAL A 166 1.04 5.46 2.54
N PRO A 167 1.09 5.32 3.89
CA PRO A 167 1.80 4.19 4.49
C PRO A 167 1.26 2.81 4.09
N TYR A 168 -0.05 2.72 3.86
CA TYR A 168 -0.73 1.49 3.42
C TYR A 168 -0.66 1.33 1.90
N ASP A 169 -0.84 2.41 1.14
CA ASP A 169 -0.75 2.41 -0.32
C ASP A 169 0.62 1.94 -0.81
N VAL A 170 1.71 2.43 -0.19
CA VAL A 170 3.08 1.98 -0.49
C VAL A 170 3.21 0.46 -0.34
N PHE A 171 2.68 -0.09 0.73
CA PHE A 171 2.70 -1.53 0.97
C PHE A 171 1.81 -2.28 -0.01
N ASN A 172 0.55 -1.87 -0.14
CA ASN A 172 -0.45 -2.54 -0.96
C ASN A 172 -0.03 -2.64 -2.43
N PHE A 173 0.41 -1.55 -3.04
CA PHE A 173 0.81 -1.55 -4.45
C PHE A 173 2.14 -2.25 -4.70
N THR A 174 3.03 -2.26 -3.69
CA THR A 174 4.25 -3.08 -3.76
C THR A 174 3.92 -4.57 -3.70
N MET A 175 3.04 -5.00 -2.79
CA MET A 175 2.61 -6.40 -2.70
C MET A 175 1.89 -6.83 -3.98
N LEU A 176 1.03 -5.99 -4.53
CA LEU A 176 0.37 -6.25 -5.81
C LEU A 176 1.37 -6.36 -6.97
N THR A 177 2.40 -5.52 -7.00
CA THR A 177 3.47 -5.61 -8.01
C THR A 177 4.28 -6.91 -7.86
N GLY A 178 4.58 -7.30 -6.62
CA GLY A 178 5.21 -8.59 -6.32
C GLY A 178 4.35 -9.78 -6.78
N TYR A 179 3.03 -9.69 -6.57
CA TYR A 179 2.07 -10.69 -7.04
C TYR A 179 2.06 -10.81 -8.57
N ILE A 180 2.11 -9.67 -9.29
CA ILE A 180 2.22 -9.66 -10.77
C ILE A 180 3.53 -10.32 -11.23
N LEU A 181 4.67 -10.07 -10.55
CA LEU A 181 5.93 -10.74 -10.89
C LEU A 181 5.85 -12.26 -10.73
N LEU A 182 5.13 -12.75 -9.73
CA LEU A 182 4.91 -14.18 -9.53
C LEU A 182 3.98 -14.78 -10.60
N LEU A 183 2.94 -14.05 -10.99
CA LEU A 183 2.06 -14.45 -12.11
C LEU A 183 2.82 -14.48 -13.45
N LEU A 184 3.70 -13.52 -13.70
CA LEU A 184 4.60 -13.53 -14.87
C LEU A 184 5.55 -14.73 -14.84
N LYS A 185 6.09 -15.06 -13.67
CA LYS A 185 6.93 -16.27 -13.48
C LYS A 185 6.18 -17.54 -13.88
N GLU A 186 4.89 -17.67 -13.54
CA GLU A 186 4.04 -18.81 -13.97
C GLU A 186 3.83 -18.86 -15.49
N ARG A 187 3.91 -17.71 -16.18
CA ARG A 187 3.90 -17.60 -17.65
C ARG A 187 5.27 -17.82 -18.30
N GLY A 188 6.29 -18.18 -17.51
CA GLY A 188 7.66 -18.37 -18.01
C GLY A 188 8.46 -17.06 -18.15
N VAL A 189 7.86 -15.91 -17.86
CA VAL A 189 8.51 -14.59 -17.91
C VAL A 189 9.06 -14.25 -16.53
N LYS A 190 10.38 -14.23 -16.39
CA LYS A 190 11.07 -14.12 -15.09
C LYS A 190 12.38 -13.33 -15.20
N GLY A 191 12.97 -13.02 -14.04
CA GLY A 191 14.28 -12.35 -13.95
C GLY A 191 14.17 -10.83 -13.73
N PHE A 192 12.95 -10.28 -13.65
CA PHE A 192 12.74 -8.87 -13.35
C PHE A 192 12.80 -8.59 -11.85
N LYS A 193 13.26 -7.40 -11.48
CA LYS A 193 13.35 -6.92 -10.09
C LYS A 193 12.29 -5.87 -9.84
N LEU A 194 11.95 -5.66 -8.58
CA LEU A 194 11.14 -4.51 -8.18
C LEU A 194 11.91 -3.22 -8.44
N GLY A 195 11.25 -2.28 -9.09
CA GLY A 195 11.73 -0.92 -9.32
C GLY A 195 11.07 0.06 -8.35
N ASN A 196 10.60 1.18 -8.89
CA ASN A 196 9.97 2.24 -8.11
C ASN A 196 8.44 2.18 -8.21
N LEU A 197 7.80 2.53 -7.11
CA LEU A 197 6.41 2.94 -7.05
C LEU A 197 6.33 4.48 -7.13
N TYR A 198 5.56 4.99 -8.07
CA TYR A 198 5.24 6.40 -8.21
C TYR A 198 3.79 6.61 -7.79
N LEU A 199 3.58 7.30 -6.67
CA LEU A 199 2.26 7.71 -6.20
C LEU A 199 2.01 9.15 -6.66
N ASN A 200 1.18 9.33 -7.66
CA ASN A 200 0.81 10.61 -8.22
C ASN A 200 -0.58 11.00 -7.70
N ALA A 201 -0.71 12.13 -7.06
CA ALA A 201 -1.96 12.56 -6.46
C ALA A 201 -2.41 13.92 -7.00
N GLY A 202 -3.65 14.02 -7.45
CA GLY A 202 -4.28 15.29 -7.78
C GLY A 202 -4.31 16.21 -6.54
N SER A 203 -4.66 15.66 -5.38
CA SER A 203 -4.58 16.31 -4.07
C SER A 203 -3.83 15.40 -3.09
N GLN A 204 -2.59 15.76 -2.75
CA GLN A 204 -1.83 15.10 -1.68
C GLN A 204 -2.03 15.90 -0.40
N HIS A 205 -2.69 15.33 0.61
CA HIS A 205 -3.19 16.11 1.72
C HIS A 205 -2.93 15.49 3.11
N LEU A 206 -3.13 16.32 4.13
CA LEU A 206 -3.10 15.98 5.55
C LEU A 206 -4.31 16.62 6.24
N TYR A 207 -5.15 15.80 6.89
CA TYR A 207 -6.29 16.27 7.68
C TYR A 207 -5.85 17.01 8.95
N GLU A 208 -6.62 18.04 9.33
CA GLU A 208 -6.35 18.89 10.50
C GLU A 208 -6.20 18.08 11.80
N ASP A 209 -6.97 17.02 11.99
CA ASP A 209 -6.91 16.12 13.15
C ASP A 209 -5.51 15.46 13.35
N ASN A 210 -4.69 15.48 12.31
CA ASN A 210 -3.35 14.92 12.33
C ASN A 210 -2.23 15.96 12.23
N TRP A 211 -2.53 17.27 12.11
CA TRP A 211 -1.49 18.31 11.99
C TRP A 211 -0.55 18.30 13.20
N GLN A 212 -1.09 18.40 14.41
CA GLN A 212 -0.29 18.42 15.62
C GLN A 212 0.56 17.16 15.79
N LYS A 213 0.00 15.97 15.49
CA LYS A 213 0.73 14.70 15.55
C LYS A 213 1.87 14.66 14.54
N ALA A 214 1.62 15.19 13.34
CA ALA A 214 2.63 15.24 12.29
C ALA A 214 3.76 16.22 12.64
N GLU A 215 3.45 17.39 13.18
CA GLU A 215 4.43 18.38 13.65
C GLU A 215 5.29 17.79 14.76
N GLN A 216 4.69 17.17 15.78
CA GLN A 216 5.41 16.52 16.88
C GLN A 216 6.31 15.38 16.39
N LEU A 217 5.83 14.56 15.44
CA LEU A 217 6.64 13.51 14.83
C LEU A 217 7.85 14.09 14.09
N LEU A 218 7.67 15.17 13.35
CA LEU A 218 8.75 15.81 12.59
C LEU A 218 9.82 16.46 13.45
N GLU A 219 9.48 16.88 14.68
CA GLU A 219 10.44 17.39 15.64
C GLU A 219 11.37 16.32 16.20
N ASN A 220 10.81 15.13 16.49
CA ASN A 220 11.57 14.04 17.11
C ASN A 220 10.96 12.68 16.73
N TYR A 221 11.49 12.03 15.72
CA TYR A 221 11.11 10.67 15.34
C TYR A 221 12.30 9.74 15.37
N THR A 222 12.02 8.48 15.60
CA THR A 222 12.98 7.38 15.54
C THR A 222 12.69 6.49 14.33
N GLU A 223 13.68 5.73 13.90
CA GLU A 223 13.49 4.69 12.89
C GLU A 223 14.39 3.51 13.19
N TRP A 224 13.95 2.30 12.89
CA TRP A 224 14.86 1.17 13.02
C TRP A 224 15.71 0.98 11.75
N ASN A 225 17.01 0.69 11.99
CA ASN A 225 18.02 0.72 10.95
C ASN A 225 18.23 -0.62 10.21
N LYS A 226 17.67 -1.72 10.73
CA LYS A 226 17.76 -3.03 10.10
C LYS A 226 16.43 -3.37 9.43
N ILE A 227 16.32 -3.04 8.16
CA ILE A 227 15.16 -3.34 7.33
C ILE A 227 15.47 -4.47 6.35
N ASN A 228 14.49 -5.32 6.12
CA ASN A 228 14.57 -6.40 5.16
C ASN A 228 14.08 -5.95 3.79
N LYS A 229 14.72 -6.49 2.77
CA LYS A 229 14.29 -6.30 1.40
C LYS A 229 13.08 -7.18 1.10
N PHE A 230 12.06 -6.62 0.46
CA PHE A 230 11.00 -7.41 -0.12
C PHE A 230 11.49 -8.08 -1.41
N GLU A 231 11.45 -9.40 -1.43
CA GLU A 231 11.93 -10.22 -2.54
C GLU A 231 10.82 -11.19 -2.99
N PRO A 232 10.01 -10.80 -3.99
CA PRO A 232 8.86 -11.62 -4.43
C PRO A 232 9.24 -13.04 -4.82
N TYR A 233 10.39 -13.22 -5.47
CA TYR A 233 10.83 -14.57 -5.93
C TYR A 233 11.28 -15.52 -4.81
N LYS A 234 11.31 -15.09 -3.56
CA LYS A 234 11.40 -15.99 -2.41
C LYS A 234 10.12 -16.80 -2.19
N PHE A 235 9.00 -16.33 -2.73
CA PHE A 235 7.75 -17.08 -2.75
C PHE A 235 7.71 -18.01 -3.98
N ILE A 236 7.20 -19.22 -3.79
CA ILE A 236 7.10 -20.25 -4.83
C ILE A 236 6.04 -19.84 -5.85
N SER A 237 4.91 -19.29 -5.36
CA SER A 237 3.73 -18.97 -6.15
C SER A 237 3.03 -17.67 -5.68
N PRO A 238 2.14 -17.10 -6.51
CA PRO A 238 1.26 -16.00 -6.10
C PRO A 238 0.38 -16.36 -4.88
N LEU A 239 -0.07 -17.61 -4.80
CA LEU A 239 -0.90 -18.09 -3.69
C LEU A 239 -0.11 -18.11 -2.37
N GLU A 240 1.16 -18.48 -2.40
CA GLU A 240 2.02 -18.47 -1.21
C GLU A 240 2.20 -17.03 -0.67
N LEU A 241 2.42 -16.04 -1.53
CA LEU A 241 2.48 -14.65 -1.11
C LEU A 241 1.16 -14.21 -0.45
N LYS A 242 0.00 -14.55 -1.03
CA LYS A 242 -1.30 -14.23 -0.43
C LYS A 242 -1.48 -14.89 0.93
N ASN A 243 -1.17 -16.17 1.05
CA ASN A 243 -1.27 -16.91 2.30
C ASN A 243 -0.32 -16.35 3.36
N TYR A 244 0.91 -16.00 3.00
CA TYR A 244 1.87 -15.37 3.89
C TYR A 244 1.33 -14.07 4.50
N LEU A 245 0.75 -13.19 3.69
CA LEU A 245 0.18 -11.92 4.18
C LEU A 245 -1.04 -12.17 5.08
N LYS A 246 -1.89 -13.12 4.71
CA LYS A 246 -3.05 -13.51 5.52
C LYS A 246 -2.62 -14.07 6.87
N ASP A 247 -1.76 -15.08 6.89
CA ASP A 247 -1.29 -15.74 8.09
C ASP A 247 -0.60 -14.74 9.03
N LEU A 248 0.25 -13.87 8.47
CA LEU A 248 0.94 -12.84 9.25
C LEU A 248 -0.03 -11.83 9.86
N SER A 249 -1.15 -11.50 9.17
CA SER A 249 -2.19 -10.62 9.72
C SER A 249 -2.97 -11.24 10.89
N GLU A 250 -3.00 -12.56 10.98
CA GLU A 250 -3.74 -13.31 12.00
C GLU A 250 -2.90 -13.56 13.28
N ILE A 251 -1.58 -13.31 13.25
CA ILE A 251 -0.71 -13.48 14.42
C ILE A 251 -1.18 -12.56 15.56
N ASP A 252 -1.24 -13.11 16.77
CA ASP A 252 -1.41 -12.30 17.97
C ASP A 252 -0.10 -11.62 18.35
N PHE A 253 0.12 -10.40 17.89
CA PHE A 253 1.33 -9.63 18.19
C PHE A 253 1.50 -9.26 19.68
N LYS A 254 0.45 -9.40 20.49
CA LYS A 254 0.51 -9.14 21.94
C LYS A 254 1.09 -10.34 22.69
N ASN A 255 0.78 -11.54 22.20
CA ASN A 255 1.19 -12.81 22.80
C ASN A 255 2.01 -13.63 21.80
N LEU A 256 3.01 -12.99 21.16
CA LEU A 256 3.89 -13.64 20.20
C LEU A 256 4.57 -14.86 20.82
N ASP A 257 4.21 -16.03 20.33
CA ASP A 257 4.96 -17.26 20.55
C ASP A 257 6.18 -17.27 19.63
N LEU A 258 7.33 -16.99 20.22
CA LEU A 258 8.61 -16.93 19.49
C LEU A 258 9.01 -18.28 18.87
N THR A 259 8.41 -19.39 19.31
CA THR A 259 8.75 -20.73 18.76
C THR A 259 8.27 -20.94 17.33
N ASN A 260 7.29 -20.14 16.86
CA ASN A 260 6.73 -20.22 15.50
C ASN A 260 7.06 -19.00 14.63
N ILE A 261 7.91 -18.08 15.14
CA ILE A 261 8.17 -16.81 14.46
C ILE A 261 9.11 -16.96 13.25
N ASP A 262 9.98 -17.97 13.27
CA ASP A 262 11.04 -18.16 12.27
C ASP A 262 10.53 -18.16 10.82
N LYS A 263 9.36 -18.76 10.56
CA LYS A 263 8.75 -18.77 9.23
C LYS A 263 8.36 -17.37 8.73
N TYR A 264 8.16 -16.40 9.64
CA TYR A 264 7.77 -15.03 9.35
C TYR A 264 8.93 -14.04 9.45
N GLU A 265 10.07 -14.43 10.02
CA GLU A 265 11.28 -13.59 10.09
C GLU A 265 11.96 -13.43 8.73
N THR A 266 11.54 -14.20 7.74
CA THR A 266 12.03 -14.08 6.36
C THR A 266 11.37 -12.90 5.65
N ASN A 267 12.08 -12.32 4.69
CA ASN A 267 11.56 -11.22 3.88
C ASN A 267 11.15 -10.01 4.75
N ILE A 268 9.94 -9.47 4.52
CA ILE A 268 9.39 -8.31 5.24
C ILE A 268 8.76 -8.65 6.60
N GLY A 269 8.51 -9.92 6.88
CA GLY A 269 7.82 -10.34 8.11
C GLY A 269 8.53 -9.87 9.36
N ARG A 270 9.86 -9.91 9.39
CA ARG A 270 10.67 -9.42 10.49
C ARG A 270 10.41 -7.95 10.82
N ASP A 271 10.32 -7.08 9.79
CA ASP A 271 10.12 -5.65 10.01
C ASP A 271 8.74 -5.37 10.58
N ILE A 272 7.73 -6.14 10.12
CA ILE A 272 6.35 -6.05 10.60
C ILE A 272 6.25 -6.51 12.05
N LEU A 273 6.86 -7.65 12.38
CA LEU A 273 6.86 -8.19 13.74
C LEU A 273 7.61 -7.25 14.71
N PHE A 274 8.74 -6.72 14.28
CA PHE A 274 9.52 -5.75 15.06
C PHE A 274 8.72 -4.46 15.27
N GLY A 275 8.13 -3.90 14.22
CA GLY A 275 7.29 -2.71 14.31
C GLY A 275 6.07 -2.89 15.21
N ALA A 276 5.44 -4.07 15.17
CA ALA A 276 4.31 -4.38 16.03
C ALA A 276 4.67 -4.44 17.52
N GLN A 277 5.93 -4.77 17.87
CA GLN A 277 6.40 -4.73 19.26
C GLN A 277 6.55 -3.31 19.81
N TYR A 278 6.85 -2.33 18.97
CA TYR A 278 6.93 -0.91 19.39
C TYR A 278 5.56 -0.28 19.68
N LEU A 279 4.47 -0.95 19.29
CA LEU A 279 3.11 -0.46 19.54
C LEU A 279 2.50 -0.98 20.85
N LYS A 280 3.27 -1.75 21.62
CA LYS A 280 2.93 -2.15 23.00
C LYS A 280 3.26 -1.03 23.97
#